data_87eb88b30930d22054b2f13465493575
#
_entry.id   87eb88b30930d22054b2f13465493575
#
_cell.length_a   1.000
_cell.length_b   1.000
_cell.length_c   1.000
_cell.angle_alpha   90.00
_cell.angle_beta   90.00
_cell.angle_gamma   90.00
#
_symmetry.space_group_name_H-M   'P 1'
#
loop_
_entity.id
_entity.type
_entity.pdbx_description
1 polymer ?
#
loop_
_entity_poly.entity_id
_entity_poly.type
_entity_poly.pdbx_seq_one_letter_code
_entity_poly.pdbx_strand_id
1 'polypeptide(L)'
;TGEALNYSLEFKGGTSTNITFNEDMTIEEIDEKVIPVIEEVTGDGNVQAQKVSGTNEVIIKTRTLSVDERETMNAALAENFGVDEEKITAETISSTISSEMRNDAILAVVIATACMLLYIWFRFKDVRFAASAVIALLHDVLVVLAFYAVARISVGSTFIACMLTIV
;
A
#
# COMPACT_ATOMS: atom_id res chain seq x y z
N THR A 1 7.86 10.77 9.33
CA THR A 1 8.01 9.35 9.00
C THR A 1 9.10 9.20 7.97
N GLY A 2 10.24 8.56 8.36
CA GLY A 2 11.49 8.55 7.60
C GLY A 2 11.57 7.53 6.45
N GLU A 3 10.47 6.98 5.96
CA GLU A 3 10.47 6.05 4.83
C GLU A 3 10.34 6.81 3.50
N ALA A 4 11.27 6.53 2.58
CA ALA A 4 11.30 7.18 1.27
C ALA A 4 10.12 6.77 0.37
N LEU A 5 9.59 5.55 0.53
CA LEU A 5 8.45 5.00 -0.22
C LEU A 5 7.30 4.68 0.73
N ASN A 6 6.07 4.97 0.29
CA ASN A 6 4.86 4.58 1.01
C ASN A 6 4.42 3.19 0.53
N TYR A 7 4.70 2.15 1.31
CA TYR A 7 4.28 0.80 0.97
C TYR A 7 2.80 0.58 1.30
N SER A 8 2.09 -0.12 0.39
CA SER A 8 0.72 -0.56 0.65
C SER A 8 0.68 -1.65 1.73
N LEU A 9 -0.52 -1.90 2.28
CA LEU A 9 -0.76 -2.99 3.22
C LEU A 9 -0.33 -4.36 2.70
N GLU A 10 -0.40 -4.57 1.38
CA GLU A 10 0.05 -5.81 0.74
C GLU A 10 1.53 -6.12 1.02
N PHE A 11 2.36 -5.07 1.18
CA PHE A 11 3.81 -5.21 1.40
C PHE A 11 4.26 -4.94 2.84
N LYS A 12 3.47 -4.26 3.64
CA LYS A 12 3.74 -4.04 5.08
C LYS A 12 3.04 -5.05 5.98
N GLY A 13 1.91 -5.58 5.54
CA GLY A 13 0.93 -6.20 6.41
C GLY A 13 0.15 -5.17 7.21
N GLY A 14 -0.93 -5.58 7.80
CA GLY A 14 -1.77 -4.72 8.62
C GLY A 14 -3.26 -4.98 8.40
N THR A 15 -4.08 -4.16 9.03
CA THR A 15 -5.53 -4.18 8.91
C THR A 15 -6.00 -2.91 8.21
N SER A 16 -6.81 -3.08 7.16
CA SER A 16 -7.53 -1.99 6.49
C SER A 16 -8.98 -2.06 6.92
N THR A 17 -9.48 -1.03 7.55
CA THR A 17 -10.87 -0.94 7.98
C THR A 17 -11.56 0.14 7.18
N ASN A 18 -12.59 -0.24 6.41
CA ASN A 18 -13.46 0.67 5.70
C ASN A 18 -14.63 1.01 6.60
N ILE A 19 -14.85 2.28 6.84
CA ILE A 19 -15.90 2.80 7.71
C ILE A 19 -16.73 3.77 6.91
N THR A 20 -18.06 3.55 6.88
CA THR A 20 -19.00 4.52 6.29
C THR A 20 -19.65 5.31 7.40
N PHE A 21 -19.25 6.58 7.53
CA PHE A 21 -19.82 7.50 8.51
C PHE A 21 -21.21 7.97 8.08
N ASN A 22 -22.04 8.31 9.06
CA ASN A 22 -23.39 8.84 8.80
C ASN A 22 -23.34 10.28 8.28
N GLU A 23 -22.29 11.03 8.58
CA GLU A 23 -22.06 12.39 8.15
C GLU A 23 -20.78 12.48 7.31
N ASP A 24 -20.72 13.46 6.42
CA ASP A 24 -19.52 13.73 5.61
C ASP A 24 -18.49 14.47 6.47
N MET A 25 -17.45 13.77 6.90
CA MET A 25 -16.33 14.32 7.69
C MET A 25 -15.19 14.77 6.77
N THR A 26 -14.58 15.90 7.08
CA THR A 26 -13.35 16.32 6.41
C THR A 26 -12.16 15.49 6.88
N ILE A 27 -11.06 15.50 6.11
CA ILE A 27 -9.86 14.74 6.50
C ILE A 27 -9.26 15.27 7.80
N GLU A 28 -9.35 16.59 8.02
CA GLU A 28 -8.89 17.24 9.25
C GLU A 28 -9.71 16.77 10.47
N GLU A 29 -11.03 16.65 10.32
CA GLU A 29 -11.89 16.14 11.38
C GLU A 29 -11.63 14.66 11.70
N ILE A 30 -11.29 13.87 10.69
CA ILE A 30 -10.90 12.47 10.86
C ILE A 30 -9.59 12.38 11.63
N ASP A 31 -8.60 13.19 11.25
CA ASP A 31 -7.29 13.23 11.90
C ASP A 31 -7.37 13.71 13.36
N GLU A 32 -8.25 14.66 13.66
CA GLU A 32 -8.38 15.25 15.01
C GLU A 32 -9.28 14.40 15.94
N LYS A 33 -10.30 13.74 15.44
CA LYS A 33 -11.33 13.07 16.25
C LYS A 33 -11.26 11.55 16.17
N VAL A 34 -11.06 10.99 14.98
CA VAL A 34 -11.14 9.54 14.74
C VAL A 34 -9.79 8.86 15.01
N ILE A 35 -8.70 9.41 14.50
CA ILE A 35 -7.37 8.82 14.69
C ILE A 35 -7.00 8.66 16.16
N PRO A 36 -7.14 9.67 17.03
CA PRO A 36 -6.76 9.51 18.46
C PRO A 36 -7.53 8.40 19.17
N VAL A 37 -8.81 8.22 18.86
CA VAL A 37 -9.63 7.12 19.45
C VAL A 37 -9.09 5.76 19.01
N ILE A 38 -8.71 5.64 17.74
CA ILE A 38 -8.17 4.38 17.21
C ILE A 38 -6.78 4.12 17.75
N GLU A 39 -5.92 5.13 17.88
CA GLU A 39 -4.60 5.01 18.49
C GLU A 39 -4.68 4.57 19.95
N GLU A 40 -5.62 5.12 20.71
CA GLU A 40 -5.85 4.74 22.11
C GLU A 40 -6.28 3.27 22.23
N VAL A 41 -7.21 2.83 21.39
CA VAL A 41 -7.77 1.47 21.46
C VAL A 41 -6.79 0.42 20.92
N THR A 42 -6.09 0.73 19.82
CA THR A 42 -5.19 -0.22 19.16
C THR A 42 -3.76 -0.16 19.64
N GLY A 43 -3.37 0.92 20.33
CA GLY A 43 -1.98 1.18 20.69
C GLY A 43 -1.04 1.40 19.49
N ASP A 44 -1.60 1.70 18.32
CA ASP A 44 -0.84 1.93 17.09
C ASP A 44 -0.64 3.43 16.86
N GLY A 45 0.57 3.92 17.03
CA GLY A 45 0.92 5.33 16.79
C GLY A 45 1.17 5.68 15.30
N ASN A 46 0.85 4.78 14.36
CA ASN A 46 1.01 4.98 12.92
C ASN A 46 -0.29 4.76 12.14
N VAL A 47 -1.41 5.09 12.74
CA VAL A 47 -2.71 5.03 12.07
C VAL A 47 -2.73 5.97 10.88
N GLN A 48 -3.22 5.51 9.73
CA GLN A 48 -3.38 6.32 8.53
C GLN A 48 -4.85 6.31 8.12
N ALA A 49 -5.42 7.48 7.92
CA ALA A 49 -6.76 7.63 7.38
C ALA A 49 -6.71 8.11 5.93
N GLN A 50 -7.60 7.61 5.11
CA GLN A 50 -7.77 8.01 3.73
C GLN A 50 -9.26 8.14 3.43
N LYS A 51 -9.70 9.36 3.12
CA LYS A 51 -11.08 9.61 2.70
C LYS A 51 -11.29 9.22 1.24
N VAL A 52 -12.39 8.54 0.96
CA VAL A 52 -12.80 8.24 -0.42
C VAL A 52 -13.58 9.42 -0.96
N SER A 53 -13.08 10.03 -2.05
CA SER A 53 -13.69 11.23 -2.63
C SER A 53 -15.12 10.96 -3.12
N GLY A 54 -16.06 11.79 -2.69
CA GLY A 54 -17.46 11.72 -3.12
C GLY A 54 -18.34 10.74 -2.32
N THR A 55 -17.80 10.17 -1.26
CA THR A 55 -18.52 9.29 -0.35
C THR A 55 -18.22 9.65 1.11
N ASN A 56 -19.01 9.10 2.04
CA ASN A 56 -18.75 9.20 3.48
C ASN A 56 -17.84 8.04 3.96
N GLU A 57 -17.16 7.36 3.04
CA GLU A 57 -16.26 6.27 3.35
C GLU A 57 -14.87 6.77 3.72
N VAL A 58 -14.35 6.20 4.79
CA VAL A 58 -12.98 6.42 5.26
C VAL A 58 -12.28 5.07 5.39
N ILE A 59 -11.12 4.96 4.78
CA ILE A 59 -10.25 3.79 4.88
C ILE A 59 -9.21 4.07 5.95
N ILE A 60 -9.23 3.29 7.02
CA ILE A 60 -8.27 3.39 8.11
C ILE A 60 -7.32 2.21 8.05
N LYS A 61 -6.03 2.50 8.05
CA LYS A 61 -4.95 1.53 8.01
C LYS A 61 -4.21 1.52 9.33
N THR A 62 -4.16 0.33 9.95
CA THR A 62 -3.48 0.10 11.23
C THR A 62 -2.50 -1.07 11.10
N ARG A 63 -1.72 -1.33 12.16
CA ARG A 63 -1.01 -2.61 12.28
C ARG A 63 -1.95 -3.80 12.18
N THR A 64 -1.43 -5.00 12.08
CA THR A 64 -2.26 -6.21 12.15
C THR A 64 -2.96 -6.28 13.50
N LEU A 65 -4.29 -6.24 13.48
CA LEU A 65 -5.14 -6.34 14.67
C LEU A 65 -5.64 -7.76 14.86
N SER A 66 -5.72 -8.22 16.10
CA SER A 66 -6.41 -9.44 16.49
C SER A 66 -7.94 -9.27 16.36
N VAL A 67 -8.67 -10.37 16.47
CA VAL A 67 -10.13 -10.32 16.42
C VAL A 67 -10.68 -9.46 17.56
N ASP A 68 -10.18 -9.66 18.79
CA ASP A 68 -10.61 -8.93 19.98
C ASP A 68 -10.31 -7.42 19.86
N GLU A 69 -9.13 -7.06 19.32
CA GLU A 69 -8.76 -5.66 19.10
C GLU A 69 -9.66 -4.99 18.04
N ARG A 70 -10.06 -5.73 17.00
CA ARG A 70 -11.01 -5.22 16.00
C ARG A 70 -12.41 -5.01 16.57
N GLU A 71 -12.88 -5.96 17.38
CA GLU A 71 -14.18 -5.81 18.05
C GLU A 71 -14.17 -4.61 18.99
N THR A 72 -13.11 -4.43 19.76
CA THR A 72 -12.94 -3.26 20.64
C THR A 72 -12.92 -1.95 19.87
N MET A 73 -12.21 -1.92 18.72
CA MET A 73 -12.15 -0.76 17.84
C MET A 73 -13.52 -0.47 17.21
N ASN A 74 -14.23 -1.49 16.74
CA ASN A 74 -15.57 -1.33 16.16
C ASN A 74 -16.55 -0.79 17.19
N ALA A 75 -16.53 -1.33 18.43
CA ALA A 75 -17.35 -0.84 19.52
C ALA A 75 -17.05 0.62 19.87
N ALA A 76 -15.78 1.00 19.94
CA ALA A 76 -15.37 2.39 20.19
C ALA A 76 -15.83 3.34 19.07
N LEU A 77 -15.76 2.90 17.81
CA LEU A 77 -16.26 3.69 16.67
C LEU A 77 -17.79 3.83 16.69
N ALA A 78 -18.50 2.77 17.04
CA ALA A 78 -19.97 2.80 17.19
C ALA A 78 -20.38 3.75 18.33
N GLU A 79 -19.70 3.69 19.47
CA GLU A 79 -20.02 4.52 20.65
C GLU A 79 -19.70 6.01 20.43
N ASN A 80 -18.55 6.34 19.87
CA ASN A 80 -18.10 7.72 19.72
C ASN A 80 -18.68 8.43 18.49
N PHE A 81 -18.95 7.70 17.40
CA PHE A 81 -19.36 8.28 16.10
C PHE A 81 -20.70 7.77 15.60
N GLY A 82 -21.38 6.87 16.35
CA GLY A 82 -22.68 6.35 15.96
C GLY A 82 -22.67 5.53 14.66
N VAL A 83 -21.53 4.93 14.31
CA VAL A 83 -21.39 4.11 13.11
C VAL A 83 -22.00 2.74 13.36
N ASP A 84 -22.86 2.28 12.44
CA ASP A 84 -23.39 0.92 12.50
C ASP A 84 -22.27 -0.10 12.25
N GLU A 85 -22.18 -1.14 13.07
CA GLU A 85 -21.15 -2.18 12.91
C GLU A 85 -21.21 -2.88 11.54
N GLU A 86 -22.39 -2.97 10.93
CA GLU A 86 -22.59 -3.52 9.59
C GLU A 86 -21.92 -2.67 8.49
N LYS A 87 -21.64 -1.40 8.77
CA LYS A 87 -20.94 -0.46 7.88
C LYS A 87 -19.42 -0.45 8.07
N ILE A 88 -18.91 -1.30 8.94
CA ILE A 88 -17.48 -1.44 9.21
C ILE A 88 -16.99 -2.74 8.60
N THR A 89 -16.16 -2.66 7.57
CA THR A 89 -15.56 -3.83 6.93
C THR A 89 -14.05 -3.81 7.13
N ALA A 90 -13.48 -4.86 7.68
CA ALA A 90 -12.06 -4.96 7.95
C ALA A 90 -11.41 -6.10 7.16
N GLU A 91 -10.32 -5.79 6.47
CA GLU A 91 -9.46 -6.76 5.79
C GLU A 91 -8.09 -6.77 6.46
N THR A 92 -7.60 -7.96 6.81
CA THR A 92 -6.29 -8.11 7.46
C THR A 92 -5.35 -8.93 6.59
N ILE A 93 -4.17 -8.37 6.33
CA ILE A 93 -3.08 -9.05 5.63
C ILE A 93 -1.95 -9.29 6.62
N SER A 94 -1.57 -10.57 6.81
CA SER A 94 -0.48 -10.90 7.74
C SER A 94 0.86 -10.40 7.23
N SER A 95 1.75 -10.02 8.13
CA SER A 95 3.12 -9.57 7.80
C SER A 95 3.95 -10.67 7.10
N THR A 96 3.67 -11.94 7.37
CA THR A 96 4.32 -13.07 6.71
C THR A 96 3.96 -13.13 5.24
N ILE A 97 2.66 -13.08 4.91
CA ILE A 97 2.18 -13.07 3.52
C ILE A 97 2.74 -11.84 2.78
N SER A 98 2.74 -10.68 3.43
CA SER A 98 3.27 -9.45 2.83
C SER A 98 4.76 -9.54 2.52
N SER A 99 5.56 -10.19 3.37
CA SER A 99 6.99 -10.38 3.12
C SER A 99 7.25 -11.37 1.98
N GLU A 100 6.46 -12.42 1.87
CA GLU A 100 6.52 -13.37 0.75
C GLU A 100 6.16 -12.68 -0.56
N MET A 101 5.03 -11.98 -0.62
CA MET A 101 4.61 -11.22 -1.81
C MET A 101 5.67 -10.22 -2.28
N ARG A 102 6.32 -9.52 -1.35
CA ARG A 102 7.40 -8.58 -1.69
C ARG A 102 8.61 -9.28 -2.27
N ASN A 103 9.04 -10.40 -1.69
CA ASN A 103 10.18 -11.16 -2.18
C ASN A 103 9.89 -11.75 -3.56
N ASP A 104 8.70 -12.30 -3.76
CA ASP A 104 8.26 -12.83 -5.05
C ASP A 104 8.19 -11.73 -6.12
N ALA A 105 7.71 -10.54 -5.77
CA ALA A 105 7.68 -9.40 -6.67
C ALA A 105 9.09 -8.97 -7.12
N ILE A 106 10.03 -8.89 -6.18
CA ILE A 106 11.44 -8.56 -6.50
C ILE A 106 12.05 -9.65 -7.39
N LEU A 107 11.84 -10.92 -7.05
CA LEU A 107 12.33 -12.05 -7.84
C LEU A 107 11.75 -12.04 -9.26
N ALA A 108 10.46 -11.78 -9.40
CA ALA A 108 9.79 -11.69 -10.69
C ALA A 108 10.40 -10.59 -11.58
N VAL A 109 10.66 -9.40 -11.04
CA VAL A 109 11.30 -8.29 -11.78
C VAL A 109 12.72 -8.66 -12.19
N VAL A 110 13.51 -9.31 -11.32
CA VAL A 110 14.88 -9.74 -11.64
C VAL A 110 14.87 -10.79 -12.76
N ILE A 111 13.98 -11.78 -12.67
CA ILE A 111 13.85 -12.81 -13.71
C ILE A 111 13.41 -12.19 -15.04
N ALA A 112 12.39 -11.33 -15.03
CA ALA A 112 11.91 -10.66 -16.24
C ALA A 112 13.02 -9.84 -16.92
N THR A 113 13.78 -9.06 -16.14
CA THR A 113 14.91 -8.28 -16.65
C THR A 113 15.99 -9.19 -17.23
N ALA A 114 16.33 -10.30 -16.58
CA ALA A 114 17.31 -11.26 -17.08
C ALA A 114 16.85 -11.93 -18.39
N CYS A 115 15.59 -12.34 -18.47
CA CYS A 115 15.01 -12.90 -19.69
C CYS A 115 15.01 -11.91 -20.83
N MET A 116 14.68 -10.63 -20.55
CA MET A 116 14.70 -9.56 -21.54
C MET A 116 16.12 -9.30 -22.07
N LEU A 117 17.11 -9.27 -21.18
CA LEU A 117 18.54 -9.19 -21.55
C LEU A 117 18.96 -10.32 -22.47
N LEU A 118 18.64 -11.56 -22.10
CA LEU A 118 18.98 -12.73 -22.90
C LEU A 118 18.33 -12.68 -24.28
N TYR A 119 17.05 -12.28 -24.33
CA TYR A 119 16.32 -12.14 -25.59
C TYR A 119 16.95 -11.08 -26.48
N ILE A 120 17.27 -9.90 -25.98
CA ILE A 120 17.87 -8.82 -26.75
C ILE A 120 19.28 -9.23 -27.24
N TRP A 121 20.08 -9.86 -26.38
CA TRP A 121 21.39 -10.35 -26.75
C TRP A 121 21.34 -11.40 -27.88
N PHE A 122 20.44 -12.37 -27.74
CA PHE A 122 20.27 -13.41 -28.77
C PHE A 122 19.75 -12.85 -30.09
N ARG A 123 18.82 -11.89 -30.02
CA ARG A 123 18.17 -11.30 -31.20
C ARG A 123 19.09 -10.36 -32.00
N PHE A 124 19.87 -9.56 -31.33
CA PHE A 124 20.70 -8.52 -31.97
C PHE A 124 22.18 -8.89 -32.05
N LYS A 125 22.64 -9.89 -31.33
CA LYS A 125 24.04 -10.35 -31.27
C LYS A 125 25.08 -9.27 -30.93
N ASP A 126 24.63 -8.14 -30.40
CA ASP A 126 25.47 -7.02 -29.99
C ASP A 126 25.25 -6.71 -28.51
N VAL A 127 26.31 -6.96 -27.71
CA VAL A 127 26.30 -6.74 -26.26
C VAL A 127 26.13 -5.26 -25.91
N ARG A 128 26.66 -4.36 -26.75
CA ARG A 128 26.56 -2.92 -26.51
C ARG A 128 25.12 -2.43 -26.62
N PHE A 129 24.40 -2.95 -27.60
CA PHE A 129 22.98 -2.64 -27.79
C PHE A 129 22.12 -3.20 -26.63
N ALA A 130 22.38 -4.43 -26.21
CA ALA A 130 21.70 -5.03 -25.07
C ALA A 130 21.96 -4.24 -23.79
N ALA A 131 23.19 -3.84 -23.52
CA ALA A 131 23.56 -3.05 -22.35
C ALA A 131 22.87 -1.67 -22.35
N SER A 132 22.82 -0.98 -23.50
CA SER A 132 22.14 0.32 -23.59
C SER A 132 20.64 0.22 -23.34
N ALA A 133 19.98 -0.83 -23.81
CA ALA A 133 18.57 -1.08 -23.57
C ALA A 133 18.29 -1.28 -22.08
N VAL A 134 19.13 -2.05 -21.37
CA VAL A 134 18.97 -2.26 -19.92
C VAL A 134 19.21 -0.98 -19.12
N ILE A 135 20.20 -0.18 -19.50
CA ILE A 135 20.45 1.12 -18.84
C ILE A 135 19.22 2.04 -19.02
N ALA A 136 18.61 2.06 -20.21
CA ALA A 136 17.40 2.82 -20.47
C ALA A 136 16.23 2.33 -19.59
N LEU A 137 15.99 1.02 -19.53
CA LEU A 137 14.97 0.44 -18.66
C LEU A 137 15.21 0.76 -17.17
N LEU A 138 16.45 0.65 -16.71
CA LEU A 138 16.80 0.99 -15.34
C LEU A 138 16.53 2.47 -15.03
N HIS A 139 16.87 3.36 -15.98
CA HIS A 139 16.56 4.78 -15.88
C HIS A 139 15.06 5.02 -15.76
N ASP A 140 14.22 4.38 -16.59
CA ASP A 140 12.77 4.55 -16.57
C ASP A 140 12.16 4.06 -15.25
N VAL A 141 12.64 2.93 -14.74
CA VAL A 141 12.25 2.41 -13.41
C VAL A 141 12.61 3.41 -12.30
N LEU A 142 13.82 3.99 -12.36
CA LEU A 142 14.25 5.00 -11.36
C LEU A 142 13.40 6.27 -11.42
N VAL A 143 13.03 6.73 -12.61
CA VAL A 143 12.17 7.92 -12.79
C VAL A 143 10.79 7.65 -12.19
N VAL A 144 10.19 6.48 -12.46
CA VAL A 144 8.90 6.11 -11.89
C VAL A 144 8.97 5.98 -10.37
N LEU A 145 10.00 5.34 -9.82
CA LEU A 145 10.22 5.25 -8.38
C LEU A 145 10.38 6.63 -7.73
N ALA A 146 11.12 7.54 -8.36
CA ALA A 146 11.27 8.91 -7.87
C ALA A 146 9.92 9.64 -7.86
N PHE A 147 9.11 9.48 -8.90
CA PHE A 147 7.77 10.05 -8.94
C PHE A 147 6.87 9.51 -7.80
N TYR A 148 6.86 8.19 -7.59
CA TYR A 148 6.09 7.57 -6.49
C TYR A 148 6.56 8.06 -5.12
N ALA A 149 7.87 8.23 -4.92
CA ALA A 149 8.42 8.74 -3.67
C ALA A 149 8.00 10.20 -3.40
N VAL A 150 8.04 11.07 -4.42
CA VAL A 150 7.66 12.48 -4.31
C VAL A 150 6.15 12.65 -4.14
N ALA A 151 5.36 11.92 -4.93
CA ALA A 151 3.90 11.98 -4.89
C ALA A 151 3.30 11.22 -3.70
N ARG A 152 4.11 10.51 -2.89
CA ARG A 152 3.66 9.69 -1.76
C ARG A 152 2.60 8.64 -2.13
N ILE A 153 2.59 8.20 -3.37
CA ILE A 153 1.67 7.17 -3.85
C ILE A 153 2.07 5.82 -3.22
N SER A 154 1.08 5.02 -2.82
CA SER A 154 1.33 3.71 -2.23
C SER A 154 1.88 2.72 -3.26
N VAL A 155 2.98 2.07 -2.89
CA VAL A 155 3.62 1.00 -3.68
C VAL A 155 2.99 -0.33 -3.31
N GLY A 156 2.23 -0.92 -4.22
CA GLY A 156 1.53 -2.19 -4.04
C GLY A 156 1.71 -3.13 -5.24
N SER A 157 0.88 -4.17 -5.32
CA SER A 157 0.88 -5.15 -6.42
C SER A 157 0.67 -4.49 -7.79
N THR A 158 -0.18 -3.46 -7.86
CA THR A 158 -0.40 -2.68 -9.08
C THR A 158 0.87 -2.01 -9.58
N PHE A 159 1.71 -1.49 -8.67
CA PHE A 159 3.01 -0.92 -9.03
C PHE A 159 3.93 -1.98 -9.63
N ILE A 160 3.97 -3.20 -9.05
CA ILE A 160 4.78 -4.30 -9.61
C ILE A 160 4.29 -4.70 -11.00
N ALA A 161 2.97 -4.76 -11.21
CA ALA A 161 2.41 -5.03 -12.54
C ALA A 161 2.83 -3.95 -13.56
N CYS A 162 2.83 -2.67 -13.19
CA CYS A 162 3.35 -1.59 -14.01
C CYS A 162 4.84 -1.77 -14.33
N MET A 163 5.67 -2.14 -13.34
CA MET A 163 7.08 -2.40 -13.53
C MET A 163 7.34 -3.55 -14.49
N LEU A 164 6.60 -4.66 -14.36
CA LEU A 164 6.70 -5.80 -15.27
C LEU A 164 6.27 -5.45 -16.70
N THR A 165 5.41 -4.45 -16.87
CA THR A 165 4.99 -3.97 -18.20
C THR A 165 6.05 -3.10 -18.86
N ILE A 166 6.86 -2.38 -18.09
CA ILE A 166 7.97 -1.55 -18.58
C ILE A 166 9.17 -2.42 -18.99
N VAL A 167 9.42 -3.53 -18.27
CA VAL A 167 10.51 -4.48 -18.53
C VAL A 167 10.16 -5.45 -19.65
#